data_f39205488fb5460c036f795ce94f2962
#
_entry.id   f39205488fb5460c036f795ce94f2962
#
_cell.length_a   1.000
_cell.length_b   1.000
_cell.length_c   1.000
_cell.angle_alpha   90.00
_cell.angle_beta   90.00
_cell.angle_gamma   90.00
#
_symmetry.space_group_name_H-M   'P 1'
#
loop_
_entity.id
_entity.type
_entity.pdbx_description
1 polymer ?
#
loop_
_entity_poly.entity_id
_entity_poly.type
_entity_poly.pdbx_seq_one_letter_code
_entity_poly.pdbx_strand_id
1 'polypeptide(L)'
;MNKIFFTADLHFGHTNILKHQPNRPFAQEGDYILGDLTFFKSEDARHLLEKLPGQKFLVQGNHDGSIRAYSNYFKTTSQILDLTVKPTACPFLSENLMLTLFHYPMLTWNHKPYGSIMLHGHCHGKLDEHNRLSNDLPFDVGSDGELAKKAGGLVPLELIYETAMEKTGGVSFHQYAKNNYRSEVR
;
A
#
# COMPACT_ATOMS: atom_id res chain seq x y z
N MET A 1 19.07 -8.95 -1.61
CA MET A 1 18.39 -7.64 -1.52
C MET A 1 17.08 -7.88 -0.82
N ASN A 2 16.74 -7.10 0.21
CA ASN A 2 15.43 -7.19 0.84
C ASN A 2 14.40 -6.64 -0.13
N LYS A 3 13.43 -7.46 -0.53
CA LYS A 3 12.29 -7.01 -1.32
C LYS A 3 11.24 -6.46 -0.38
N ILE A 4 10.65 -5.32 -0.72
CA ILE A 4 9.58 -4.66 0.03
C ILE A 4 8.31 -4.77 -0.80
N PHE A 5 7.25 -5.29 -0.20
CA PHE A 5 5.95 -5.44 -0.84
C PHE A 5 4.85 -4.75 -0.04
N PHE A 6 3.79 -4.37 -0.73
CA PHE A 6 2.59 -3.77 -0.17
C PHE A 6 1.35 -4.53 -0.63
N THR A 7 0.35 -4.58 0.24
CA THR A 7 -0.97 -5.12 -0.09
C THR A 7 -2.02 -4.53 0.83
N ALA A 8 -3.28 -4.63 0.44
CA ALA A 8 -4.44 -4.32 1.27
C ALA A 8 -5.63 -5.18 0.82
N ASP A 9 -6.70 -5.16 1.60
CA ASP A 9 -8.00 -5.71 1.24
C ASP A 9 -7.96 -7.20 0.86
N LEU A 10 -7.13 -7.98 1.55
CA LEU A 10 -7.01 -9.41 1.28
C LEU A 10 -8.27 -10.17 1.67
N HIS A 11 -8.96 -9.75 2.73
CA HIS A 11 -10.24 -10.30 3.17
C HIS A 11 -10.27 -11.84 3.28
N PHE A 12 -9.20 -12.45 3.78
CA PHE A 12 -9.15 -13.89 3.98
C PHE A 12 -10.37 -14.39 4.80
N GLY A 13 -11.00 -15.46 4.34
CA GLY A 13 -12.21 -16.00 4.96
C GLY A 13 -13.52 -15.32 4.57
N HIS A 14 -13.50 -14.28 3.77
CA HIS A 14 -14.70 -13.63 3.26
C HIS A 14 -15.14 -14.25 1.94
N THR A 15 -15.97 -15.31 2.01
CA THR A 15 -16.41 -16.08 0.83
C THR A 15 -17.10 -15.24 -0.25
N ASN A 16 -17.79 -14.18 0.14
CA ASN A 16 -18.48 -13.30 -0.81
C ASN A 16 -17.53 -12.40 -1.63
N ILE A 17 -16.31 -12.17 -1.17
CA ILE A 17 -15.38 -11.34 -1.92
C ILE A 17 -15.05 -11.96 -3.29
N LEU A 18 -15.00 -13.30 -3.37
CA LEU A 18 -14.75 -14.02 -4.61
C LEU A 18 -15.86 -13.85 -5.66
N LYS A 19 -17.09 -13.50 -5.21
CA LYS A 19 -18.20 -13.17 -6.13
C LYS A 19 -18.03 -11.81 -6.78
N HIS A 20 -17.37 -10.89 -6.06
CA HIS A 20 -17.16 -9.51 -6.52
C HIS A 20 -15.81 -9.35 -7.22
N GLN A 21 -14.83 -10.21 -6.88
CA GLN A 21 -13.45 -10.14 -7.36
C GLN A 21 -12.93 -11.57 -7.69
N PRO A 22 -13.42 -12.18 -8.78
CA PRO A 22 -13.12 -13.58 -9.09
C PRO A 22 -11.66 -13.84 -9.51
N ASN A 23 -10.91 -12.81 -9.89
CA ASN A 23 -9.56 -12.92 -10.44
C ASN A 23 -8.48 -12.45 -9.46
N ARG A 24 -8.71 -12.56 -8.15
CA ARG A 24 -7.71 -12.17 -7.15
C ARG A 24 -6.45 -13.01 -7.24
N PRO A 25 -5.28 -12.40 -7.37
CA PRO A 25 -4.02 -13.10 -7.18
C PRO A 25 -3.81 -13.38 -5.69
N PHE A 26 -3.39 -14.60 -5.34
CA PHE A 26 -3.05 -14.93 -3.95
C PHE A 26 -1.64 -14.45 -3.63
N ALA A 27 -1.52 -13.64 -2.58
CA ALA A 27 -0.25 -13.15 -2.07
C ALA A 27 0.57 -14.27 -1.43
N GLN A 28 1.84 -14.39 -1.80
CA GLN A 28 2.78 -15.34 -1.19
C GLN A 28 3.70 -14.71 -0.16
N GLU A 29 4.03 -13.44 -0.28
CA GLU A 29 4.90 -12.69 0.66
C GLU A 29 4.46 -11.23 0.68
N GLY A 30 4.41 -10.61 1.87
CA GLY A 30 4.06 -9.19 1.97
C GLY A 30 4.60 -8.58 3.24
N ASP A 31 5.41 -7.54 3.11
CA ASP A 31 5.99 -6.84 4.25
C ASP A 31 5.02 -5.83 4.87
N TYR A 32 4.28 -5.09 4.05
CA TYR A 32 3.36 -4.06 4.51
C TYR A 32 1.93 -4.37 4.09
N ILE A 33 1.05 -4.57 5.09
CA ILE A 33 -0.36 -4.85 4.92
C ILE A 33 -1.14 -3.61 5.33
N LEU A 34 -1.84 -2.98 4.39
CA LEU A 34 -2.59 -1.75 4.59
C LEU A 34 -4.07 -2.01 4.87
N GLY A 35 -4.32 -2.91 5.80
CA GLY A 35 -5.62 -3.20 6.37
C GLY A 35 -6.44 -4.26 5.65
N ASP A 36 -7.54 -4.60 6.32
CA ASP A 36 -8.56 -5.58 5.89
C ASP A 36 -7.96 -6.93 5.49
N LEU A 37 -7.06 -7.43 6.37
CA LEU A 37 -6.34 -8.66 6.14
C LEU A 37 -7.27 -9.87 6.16
N THR A 38 -8.13 -10.00 7.20
CA THR A 38 -8.89 -11.23 7.39
C THR A 38 -10.20 -11.04 8.16
N PHE A 39 -11.20 -11.83 7.79
CA PHE A 39 -12.45 -12.04 8.54
C PHE A 39 -12.43 -13.30 9.41
N PHE A 40 -11.35 -14.04 9.40
CA PHE A 40 -11.19 -15.22 10.24
C PHE A 40 -11.29 -14.85 11.73
N LYS A 41 -11.90 -15.75 12.49
CA LYS A 41 -11.89 -15.69 13.95
C LYS A 41 -10.54 -16.19 14.47
N SER A 42 -10.34 -15.98 15.76
CA SER A 42 -9.06 -16.13 16.49
C SER A 42 -8.11 -17.22 15.99
N GLU A 43 -8.47 -18.47 16.00
CA GLU A 43 -7.54 -19.57 15.68
C GLU A 43 -7.18 -19.63 14.19
N ASP A 44 -8.16 -19.42 13.30
CA ASP A 44 -7.93 -19.45 11.86
C ASP A 44 -7.05 -18.26 11.42
N ALA A 45 -7.25 -17.08 12.04
CA ALA A 45 -6.40 -15.91 11.81
C ALA A 45 -4.96 -16.16 12.27
N ARG A 46 -4.76 -16.83 13.42
CA ARG A 46 -3.45 -17.24 13.91
C ARG A 46 -2.76 -18.18 12.92
N HIS A 47 -3.44 -19.24 12.51
CA HIS A 47 -2.91 -20.19 11.52
C HIS A 47 -2.56 -19.54 10.18
N LEU A 48 -3.34 -18.54 9.74
CA LEU A 48 -3.02 -17.74 8.56
C LEU A 48 -1.70 -16.98 8.76
N LEU A 49 -1.60 -16.22 9.86
CA LEU A 49 -0.43 -15.38 10.16
C LEU A 49 0.85 -16.19 10.34
N GLU A 50 0.76 -17.39 10.92
CA GLU A 50 1.89 -18.32 11.06
C GLU A 50 2.42 -18.83 9.71
N LYS A 51 1.54 -18.95 8.72
CA LYS A 51 1.90 -19.42 7.37
C LYS A 51 2.42 -18.32 6.45
N LEU A 52 2.12 -17.05 6.75
CA LEU A 52 2.62 -15.93 5.96
C LEU A 52 4.12 -15.73 6.25
N PRO A 53 4.99 -15.87 5.26
CA PRO A 53 6.44 -15.67 5.45
C PRO A 53 6.80 -14.19 5.64
N GLY A 54 8.05 -13.94 6.01
CA GLY A 54 8.63 -12.61 6.10
C GLY A 54 8.23 -11.79 7.34
N GLN A 55 8.79 -10.59 7.45
CA GLN A 55 8.42 -9.61 8.46
C GLN A 55 7.15 -8.89 8.02
N LYS A 56 6.17 -8.83 8.90
CA LYS A 56 4.87 -8.23 8.61
C LYS A 56 4.70 -6.92 9.37
N PHE A 57 4.24 -5.89 8.67
CA PHE A 57 3.87 -4.58 9.22
C PHE A 57 2.40 -4.32 8.88
N LEU A 58 1.60 -3.99 9.88
CA LEU A 58 0.17 -3.78 9.71
C LEU A 58 -0.20 -2.30 9.89
N VAL A 59 -0.81 -1.74 8.87
CA VAL A 59 -1.63 -0.53 9.00
C VAL A 59 -3.08 -0.98 9.09
N GLN A 60 -3.77 -0.68 10.18
CA GLN A 60 -5.10 -1.23 10.47
C GLN A 60 -6.18 -0.68 9.54
N GLY A 61 -7.01 -1.56 9.00
CA GLY A 61 -8.25 -1.26 8.30
C GLY A 61 -9.49 -1.38 9.20
N ASN A 62 -10.65 -1.15 8.61
CA ASN A 62 -11.92 -1.19 9.35
C ASN A 62 -12.39 -2.59 9.72
N HIS A 63 -11.90 -3.63 9.05
CA HIS A 63 -12.23 -5.02 9.34
C HIS A 63 -11.19 -5.75 10.20
N ASP A 64 -10.14 -5.07 10.64
CA ASP A 64 -9.04 -5.66 11.42
C ASP A 64 -9.29 -5.70 12.95
N GLY A 65 -10.52 -5.59 13.39
CA GLY A 65 -10.86 -5.59 14.82
C GLY A 65 -10.39 -6.84 15.59
N SER A 66 -10.35 -8.00 14.94
CA SER A 66 -9.85 -9.27 15.52
C SER A 66 -8.33 -9.33 15.63
N ILE A 67 -7.61 -8.57 14.82
CA ILE A 67 -6.14 -8.61 14.72
C ILE A 67 -5.45 -8.06 15.97
N ARG A 68 -6.12 -7.27 16.80
CA ARG A 68 -5.58 -6.81 18.09
C ARG A 68 -5.09 -7.95 18.98
N ALA A 69 -5.73 -9.12 18.89
CA ALA A 69 -5.32 -10.31 19.64
C ALA A 69 -4.03 -10.96 19.09
N TYR A 70 -3.55 -10.55 17.91
CA TYR A 70 -2.42 -11.14 17.19
C TYR A 70 -1.36 -10.11 16.82
N SER A 71 -1.32 -8.99 17.53
CA SER A 71 -0.34 -7.91 17.29
C SER A 71 1.11 -8.40 17.36
N ASN A 72 1.39 -9.48 18.10
CA ASN A 72 2.70 -10.09 18.22
C ASN A 72 3.24 -10.75 16.93
N TYR A 73 2.37 -11.02 15.94
CA TYR A 73 2.77 -11.53 14.62
C TYR A 73 3.26 -10.41 13.68
N PHE A 74 3.07 -9.16 14.07
CA PHE A 74 3.50 -7.99 13.30
C PHE A 74 4.68 -7.30 13.97
N LYS A 75 5.66 -6.87 13.18
CA LYS A 75 6.77 -6.04 13.66
C LYS A 75 6.27 -4.71 14.20
N THR A 76 5.23 -4.16 13.55
CA THR A 76 4.57 -2.92 13.93
C THR A 76 3.09 -3.03 13.54
N THR A 77 2.23 -2.48 14.40
CA THR A 77 0.80 -2.28 14.12
C THR A 77 0.46 -0.82 14.40
N SER A 78 -0.06 -0.12 13.41
CA SER A 78 -0.41 1.31 13.50
C SER A 78 -1.66 1.62 12.69
N GLN A 79 -2.25 2.78 12.89
CA GLN A 79 -3.32 3.26 12.01
C GLN A 79 -2.76 3.97 10.78
N ILE A 80 -1.66 4.69 10.96
CA ILE A 80 -0.93 5.37 9.89
C ILE A 80 0.56 5.12 10.08
N LEU A 81 1.30 5.00 9.00
CA LEU A 81 2.74 4.78 9.04
C LEU A 81 3.45 5.62 7.97
N ASP A 82 4.35 6.49 8.40
CA ASP A 82 5.29 7.14 7.50
C ASP A 82 6.57 6.33 7.37
N LEU A 83 6.97 6.05 6.14
CA LEU A 83 8.14 5.25 5.81
C LEU A 83 9.08 6.04 4.89
N THR A 84 10.36 6.05 5.22
CA THR A 84 11.39 6.56 4.31
C THR A 84 12.29 5.42 3.87
N VAL A 85 12.27 5.11 2.58
CA VAL A 85 13.16 4.10 1.97
C VAL A 85 14.35 4.82 1.35
N LYS A 86 15.54 4.37 1.72
CA LYS A 86 16.80 4.97 1.25
C LYS A 86 17.39 4.19 0.07
N PRO A 87 18.14 4.84 -0.84
CA PRO A 87 18.87 4.15 -1.91
C PRO A 87 19.81 3.04 -1.42
N THR A 88 20.33 3.16 -0.19
CA THR A 88 21.16 2.12 0.44
C THR A 88 20.41 0.81 0.70
N ALA A 89 19.09 0.86 0.87
CA ALA A 89 18.24 -0.31 1.03
C ALA A 89 17.71 -0.83 -0.31
N CYS A 90 17.41 0.08 -1.25
CA CYS A 90 16.86 -0.21 -2.57
C CYS A 90 17.65 0.53 -3.65
N PRO A 91 18.64 -0.10 -4.30
CA PRO A 91 19.58 0.56 -5.23
C PRO A 91 18.93 1.14 -6.51
N PHE A 92 17.69 0.77 -6.85
CA PHE A 92 16.95 1.37 -7.97
C PHE A 92 16.45 2.80 -7.66
N LEU A 93 16.44 3.21 -6.39
CA LEU A 93 16.07 4.57 -6.00
C LEU A 93 17.22 5.54 -6.26
N SER A 94 16.93 6.67 -6.89
CA SER A 94 17.90 7.77 -7.07
C SER A 94 18.00 8.71 -5.85
N GLU A 95 16.94 8.74 -5.03
CA GLU A 95 16.83 9.58 -3.84
C GLU A 95 16.00 8.87 -2.75
N ASN A 96 15.90 9.47 -1.56
CA ASN A 96 15.03 8.95 -0.52
C ASN A 96 13.57 8.96 -0.99
N LEU A 97 12.90 7.84 -0.89
CA LEU A 97 11.48 7.70 -1.19
C LEU A 97 10.66 7.82 0.10
N MET A 98 9.82 8.83 0.18
CA MET A 98 8.92 9.04 1.31
C MET A 98 7.54 8.48 0.98
N LEU A 99 7.01 7.62 1.84
CA LEU A 99 5.72 6.99 1.72
C LEU A 99 4.88 7.30 2.95
N THR A 100 3.60 7.60 2.77
CA THR A 100 2.58 7.59 3.83
C THR A 100 1.64 6.43 3.57
N LEU A 101 1.51 5.53 4.54
CA LEU A 101 0.70 4.32 4.47
C LEU A 101 -0.53 4.50 5.36
N PHE A 102 -1.71 4.37 4.79
CA PHE A 102 -2.98 4.41 5.51
C PHE A 102 -4.00 3.54 4.78
N HIS A 103 -4.90 2.91 5.51
CA HIS A 103 -5.90 2.07 4.87
C HIS A 103 -6.83 2.85 3.94
N TYR A 104 -7.26 4.05 4.37
CA TYR A 104 -8.15 4.89 3.56
C TYR A 104 -7.38 5.86 2.66
N PRO A 105 -7.91 6.21 1.46
CA PRO A 105 -7.35 7.27 0.65
C PRO A 105 -7.48 8.63 1.35
N MET A 106 -6.44 9.46 1.28
CA MET A 106 -6.42 10.80 1.87
C MET A 106 -6.28 11.88 0.81
N LEU A 107 -6.93 13.02 1.02
CA LEU A 107 -6.75 14.22 0.20
C LEU A 107 -5.43 14.94 0.50
N THR A 108 -4.95 14.83 1.73
CA THR A 108 -3.66 15.37 2.14
C THR A 108 -2.98 14.43 3.13
N TRP A 109 -1.66 14.36 3.10
CA TRP A 109 -0.85 13.48 3.94
C TRP A 109 0.51 14.08 4.24
N ASN A 110 1.29 13.44 5.10
CA ASN A 110 2.59 13.93 5.53
C ASN A 110 3.56 14.04 4.34
N HIS A 111 4.29 15.15 4.28
CA HIS A 111 5.24 15.45 3.21
C HIS A 111 4.68 15.48 1.77
N LYS A 112 3.34 15.53 1.59
CA LYS A 112 2.72 15.69 0.26
C LYS A 112 3.32 16.83 -0.56
N PRO A 113 3.53 18.07 -0.02
CA PRO A 113 4.16 19.17 -0.75
C PRO A 113 5.63 18.93 -1.13
N TYR A 114 6.23 17.89 -0.57
CA TYR A 114 7.62 17.50 -0.84
C TYR A 114 7.73 16.24 -1.70
N GLY A 115 6.60 15.75 -2.23
CA GLY A 115 6.57 14.63 -3.16
C GLY A 115 6.50 13.25 -2.50
N SER A 116 5.99 13.15 -1.25
CA SER A 116 5.72 11.85 -0.68
C SER A 116 4.57 11.16 -1.42
N ILE A 117 4.67 9.84 -1.52
CA ILE A 117 3.66 8.96 -2.13
C ILE A 117 2.70 8.48 -1.05
N MET A 118 1.40 8.51 -1.34
CA MET A 118 0.35 7.95 -0.51
C MET A 118 0.01 6.54 -1.00
N LEU A 119 0.11 5.53 -0.13
CA LEU A 119 -0.37 4.18 -0.41
C LEU A 119 -1.60 3.88 0.43
N HIS A 120 -2.64 3.35 -0.20
CA HIS A 120 -3.90 3.01 0.45
C HIS A 120 -4.51 1.71 -0.08
N GLY A 121 -5.57 1.27 0.54
CA GLY A 121 -6.49 0.22 0.12
C GLY A 121 -7.93 0.70 0.18
N HIS A 122 -8.82 -0.09 0.77
CA HIS A 122 -10.22 0.20 1.09
C HIS A 122 -11.16 0.33 -0.12
N CYS A 123 -10.70 0.93 -1.20
CA CYS A 123 -11.54 1.28 -2.35
C CYS A 123 -11.65 0.17 -3.40
N HIS A 124 -10.92 -0.93 -3.26
CA HIS A 124 -10.96 -2.09 -4.15
C HIS A 124 -10.80 -1.69 -5.64
N GLY A 125 -9.83 -0.82 -5.93
CA GLY A 125 -9.53 -0.33 -7.28
C GLY A 125 -10.52 0.71 -7.84
N LYS A 126 -11.57 1.10 -7.10
CA LYS A 126 -12.58 2.05 -7.60
C LYS A 126 -12.04 3.48 -7.78
N LEU A 127 -10.91 3.80 -7.16
CA LEU A 127 -10.25 5.09 -7.30
C LEU A 127 -9.01 5.05 -8.23
N ASP A 128 -8.73 3.95 -8.91
CA ASP A 128 -7.54 3.83 -9.76
C ASP A 128 -7.52 4.91 -10.87
N GLU A 129 -8.64 5.16 -11.53
CA GLU A 129 -8.74 6.24 -12.53
C GLU A 129 -8.54 7.62 -11.90
N HIS A 130 -9.18 7.89 -10.76
CA HIS A 130 -9.00 9.14 -10.02
C HIS A 130 -7.54 9.34 -9.61
N ASN A 131 -6.92 8.30 -9.05
CA ASN A 131 -5.51 8.33 -8.63
C ASN A 131 -4.57 8.60 -9.82
N ARG A 132 -4.85 7.99 -10.97
CA ARG A 132 -4.08 8.17 -12.19
C ARG A 132 -4.18 9.59 -12.74
N LEU A 133 -5.38 10.19 -12.71
CA LEU A 133 -5.65 11.53 -13.26
C LEU A 133 -5.30 12.67 -12.29
N SER A 134 -5.17 12.40 -10.99
CA SER A 134 -4.83 13.43 -10.01
C SER A 134 -3.42 13.99 -10.23
N ASN A 135 -3.19 15.23 -9.82
CA ASN A 135 -1.86 15.84 -9.81
C ASN A 135 -1.00 15.41 -8.61
N ASP A 136 -1.55 14.57 -7.74
CA ASP A 136 -0.86 14.01 -6.58
C ASP A 136 -0.32 12.59 -6.86
N LEU A 137 0.28 11.98 -5.85
CA LEU A 137 0.88 10.64 -5.94
C LEU A 137 0.17 9.62 -4.99
N PRO A 138 -1.18 9.46 -5.06
CA PRO A 138 -1.86 8.38 -4.39
C PRO A 138 -1.87 7.12 -5.26
N PHE A 139 -1.71 5.94 -4.62
CA PHE A 139 -1.80 4.64 -5.28
C PHE A 139 -2.56 3.63 -4.42
N ASP A 140 -3.50 2.91 -5.03
CA ASP A 140 -4.18 1.77 -4.44
C ASP A 140 -3.28 0.53 -4.54
N VAL A 141 -2.91 -0.05 -3.40
CA VAL A 141 -2.13 -1.29 -3.30
C VAL A 141 -3.00 -2.47 -2.88
N GLY A 142 -4.31 -2.26 -2.83
CA GLY A 142 -5.29 -3.31 -2.55
C GLY A 142 -5.27 -4.40 -3.62
N SER A 143 -5.59 -5.62 -3.22
CA SER A 143 -5.55 -6.82 -4.06
C SER A 143 -6.41 -6.72 -5.33
N ASP A 144 -7.34 -5.78 -5.38
CA ASP A 144 -8.27 -5.54 -6.48
C ASP A 144 -7.87 -4.35 -7.38
N GLY A 145 -6.82 -3.60 -6.97
CA GLY A 145 -6.31 -2.43 -7.69
C GLY A 145 -5.50 -2.77 -8.95
N GLU A 146 -5.29 -1.76 -9.80
CA GLU A 146 -4.51 -1.91 -11.04
C GLU A 146 -3.07 -2.36 -10.78
N LEU A 147 -2.42 -1.83 -9.73
CA LEU A 147 -1.04 -2.20 -9.40
C LEU A 147 -0.92 -3.66 -9.00
N ALA A 148 -1.85 -4.17 -8.17
CA ALA A 148 -1.87 -5.58 -7.79
C ALA A 148 -2.12 -6.50 -8.99
N LYS A 149 -3.02 -6.13 -9.89
CA LYS A 149 -3.26 -6.86 -11.15
C LYS A 149 -2.02 -6.88 -12.05
N LYS A 150 -1.35 -5.73 -12.22
CA LYS A 150 -0.09 -5.61 -12.98
C LYS A 150 1.04 -6.45 -12.37
N ALA A 151 1.13 -6.49 -11.03
CA ALA A 151 2.12 -7.27 -10.31
C ALA A 151 1.82 -8.78 -10.25
N GLY A 152 0.58 -9.18 -10.52
CA GLY A 152 0.13 -10.57 -10.30
C GLY A 152 -0.05 -10.92 -8.82
N GLY A 153 -0.28 -9.92 -7.94
CA GLY A 153 -0.47 -10.13 -6.51
C GLY A 153 0.00 -8.96 -5.65
N LEU A 154 0.98 -9.22 -4.80
CA LEU A 154 1.59 -8.18 -3.97
C LEU A 154 2.29 -7.14 -4.82
N VAL A 155 2.15 -5.88 -4.43
CA VAL A 155 2.72 -4.75 -5.15
C VAL A 155 4.16 -4.50 -4.67
N PRO A 156 5.19 -4.78 -5.48
CA PRO A 156 6.57 -4.48 -5.10
C PRO A 156 6.84 -2.98 -5.11
N LEU A 157 7.70 -2.53 -4.21
CA LEU A 157 8.13 -1.13 -4.13
C LEU A 157 8.66 -0.60 -5.47
N GLU A 158 9.36 -1.44 -6.22
CA GLU A 158 9.91 -1.10 -7.53
C GLU A 158 8.81 -0.69 -8.51
N LEU A 159 7.70 -1.44 -8.57
CA LEU A 159 6.56 -1.12 -9.43
C LEU A 159 5.89 0.20 -9.02
N ILE A 160 5.78 0.49 -7.71
CA ILE A 160 5.26 1.77 -7.22
C ILE A 160 6.16 2.91 -7.68
N TYR A 161 7.48 2.75 -7.50
CA TYR A 161 8.46 3.74 -7.91
C TYR A 161 8.42 4.01 -9.42
N GLU A 162 8.43 2.96 -10.23
CA GLU A 162 8.34 3.07 -11.70
C GLU A 162 7.06 3.79 -12.14
N THR A 163 5.90 3.37 -11.60
CA THR A 163 4.61 3.99 -11.92
C THR A 163 4.56 5.47 -11.49
N ALA A 164 5.14 5.80 -10.34
CA ALA A 164 5.25 7.18 -9.90
C ALA A 164 6.19 7.99 -10.79
N MET A 165 7.32 7.43 -11.21
CA MET A 165 8.25 8.08 -12.15
C MET A 165 7.61 8.31 -13.53
N GLU A 166 6.85 7.35 -14.05
CA GLU A 166 6.06 7.52 -15.27
C GLU A 166 5.08 8.69 -15.11
N LYS A 167 4.34 8.73 -14.00
CA LYS A 167 3.35 9.78 -13.72
C LYS A 167 3.98 11.17 -13.62
N THR A 168 5.19 11.28 -13.07
CA THR A 168 5.91 12.55 -12.93
C THR A 168 6.66 12.99 -14.19
N GLY A 169 6.64 12.18 -15.26
CA GLY A 169 7.42 12.43 -16.47
C GLY A 169 8.92 12.32 -16.25
N GLY A 170 9.35 11.52 -15.28
CA GLY A 170 10.76 11.27 -14.96
C GLY A 170 11.45 12.36 -14.13
N VAL A 171 10.72 13.40 -13.68
CA VAL A 171 11.30 14.39 -12.76
C VAL A 171 11.22 13.89 -11.30
N SER A 172 12.11 14.38 -10.44
CA SER A 172 12.07 14.01 -9.01
C SER A 172 10.71 14.32 -8.37
N PHE A 173 10.28 13.50 -7.41
CA PHE A 173 8.98 13.68 -6.75
C PHE A 173 8.87 15.04 -6.07
N HIS A 174 9.97 15.52 -5.50
CA HIS A 174 10.03 16.87 -4.92
C HIS A 174 9.79 17.97 -5.96
N GLN A 175 10.42 17.89 -7.14
CA GLN A 175 10.23 18.87 -8.20
C GLN A 175 8.79 18.82 -8.75
N TYR A 176 8.27 17.61 -8.94
CA TYR A 176 6.89 17.41 -9.39
C TYR A 176 5.88 18.05 -8.41
N ALA A 177 6.00 17.76 -7.13
CA ALA A 177 5.15 18.34 -6.10
C ALA A 177 5.25 19.87 -6.06
N LYS A 178 6.47 20.41 -6.15
CA LYS A 178 6.69 21.86 -6.18
C LYS A 178 6.01 22.54 -7.37
N ASN A 179 5.97 21.88 -8.52
CA ASN A 179 5.33 22.41 -9.72
C ASN A 179 3.79 22.38 -9.60
N ASN A 180 3.22 21.34 -9.00
CA ASN A 180 1.77 21.13 -8.93
C ASN A 180 1.16 21.79 -7.67
N TYR A 181 1.80 21.71 -6.50
CA TYR A 181 1.25 22.20 -5.24
C TYR A 181 1.22 23.74 -5.12
N ARG A 182 2.11 24.47 -5.78
CA ARG A 182 2.14 25.93 -5.77
C ARG A 182 1.04 26.60 -6.60
N SER A 183 0.40 25.87 -7.49
CA SER A 183 -0.70 26.37 -8.31
C SER A 183 -2.06 26.34 -7.58
N GLU A 184 -2.20 25.52 -6.53
CA GLU A 184 -3.46 25.35 -5.80
C GLU A 184 -3.62 26.28 -4.59
N VAL A 185 -2.55 26.97 -4.17
CA VAL A 185 -2.50 27.82 -2.95
C VAL A 185 -2.44 29.31 -3.29
N ARG A 186 -2.80 29.70 -4.52
CA ARG A 186 -2.90 31.10 -4.95
C ARG A 186 -4.32 31.50 -5.26
#